data_b0ca8c807d2474b43daacdf8126e290c
#
_entry.id   b0ca8c807d2474b43daacdf8126e290c
#
_cell.length_a   1.000
_cell.length_b   1.000
_cell.length_c   1.000
_cell.angle_alpha   90.00
_cell.angle_beta   90.00
_cell.angle_gamma   90.00
#
_symmetry.space_group_name_H-M   'P 1'
#
loop_
_entity.id
_entity.type
_entity.pdbx_description
1 polymer ?
#
loop_
_entity_poly.entity_id
_entity_poly.type
_entity_poly.pdbx_seq_one_letter_code
_entity_poly.pdbx_strand_id
1 'polypeptide(L)'
;MYLKRKIDEYLLEWKKNEERLPLIIKGARQIGKTESINHFAEQNYSNIVSINFVLEPKYKTILSDGYAVEDIIKNISMIDTSKRFIAGDTVIIFDELQEFPDIATALKSFRIDGRFDVICSGSLLEINYRKIHSNSVGYKTDYEMFSMDFEEFLWAKGYSEKHIEDILKHMQTGTPFSETELSVYKKLFLEYCVLGGMPAVVKVYIERNLFTDTLEIQRQIQMDYEEDIRKYAEGLDQTKIVSVYRNVPVQLAKENKKFQLSKIDKKARSREYMGCITWLEDAGVISVCYCLQYPELPLKGNHDDSKFKIYYPDTGLLIASLDEEAQEDLRANKNLGVYKGALYENFVAEAFVKQGLGLYYYKKENATLEEDFFVRTKDELVPVEVKANRNRSKSLRQLISGDSYGDIHWGIKLADSNIGIEDGIYTFPYFCTFLLKRYLKGK
;
A
#
# COMPACT_ATOMS: atom_id res chain seq x y z
N MET A 1 19.31 11.26 -6.07
CA MET A 1 18.09 12.12 -6.08
C MET A 1 17.09 11.54 -5.07
N TYR A 2 16.56 12.36 -4.16
CA TYR A 2 15.46 11.98 -3.26
C TYR A 2 14.12 12.11 -4.00
N LEU A 3 13.22 11.16 -3.79
CA LEU A 3 11.85 11.22 -4.32
C LEU A 3 10.91 11.70 -3.20
N LYS A 4 10.21 12.82 -3.40
CA LYS A 4 9.25 13.36 -2.43
C LYS A 4 8.17 12.30 -2.11
N ARG A 5 7.87 12.12 -0.81
CA ARG A 5 6.90 11.14 -0.32
C ARG A 5 5.84 11.82 0.59
N LYS A 6 4.67 11.23 0.68
CA LYS A 6 3.62 11.69 1.61
C LYS A 6 4.04 11.62 3.07
N ILE A 7 4.91 10.67 3.40
CA ILE A 7 5.48 10.57 4.74
C ILE A 7 6.29 11.81 5.15
N ASP A 8 6.86 12.56 4.20
CA ASP A 8 7.65 13.75 4.51
C ASP A 8 6.80 14.81 5.24
N GLU A 9 5.58 15.05 4.77
CA GLU A 9 4.63 15.95 5.43
C GLU A 9 4.20 15.42 6.79
N TYR A 10 3.90 14.12 6.87
CA TYR A 10 3.56 13.47 8.13
C TYR A 10 4.69 13.61 9.19
N LEU A 11 5.94 13.41 8.81
CA LEU A 11 7.09 13.54 9.70
C LEU A 11 7.28 14.99 10.19
N LEU A 12 7.03 15.97 9.33
CA LEU A 12 7.06 17.39 9.71
C LEU A 12 5.94 17.73 10.70
N GLU A 13 4.73 17.23 10.48
CA GLU A 13 3.60 17.40 11.40
C GLU A 13 3.86 16.69 12.73
N TRP A 14 4.36 15.46 12.68
CA TRP A 14 4.76 14.70 13.86
C TRP A 14 5.78 15.46 14.70
N LYS A 15 6.82 16.04 14.09
CA LYS A 15 7.83 16.83 14.81
C LYS A 15 7.26 18.09 15.45
N LYS A 16 6.30 18.75 14.82
CA LYS A 16 5.63 19.96 15.36
C LYS A 16 4.75 19.67 16.58
N ASN A 17 4.29 18.45 16.73
CA ASN A 17 3.45 18.06 17.87
C ASN A 17 4.31 17.95 19.14
N GLU A 18 4.09 18.82 20.12
CA GLU A 18 4.82 18.81 21.39
C GLU A 18 4.60 17.52 22.20
N GLU A 19 3.43 16.88 22.02
CA GLU A 19 3.10 15.61 22.67
C GLU A 19 3.39 14.38 21.78
N ARG A 20 4.25 14.52 20.77
CA ARG A 20 4.59 13.41 19.87
C ARG A 20 5.11 12.20 20.61
N LEU A 21 4.66 11.05 20.18
CA LEU A 21 5.11 9.76 20.70
C LEU A 21 6.25 9.22 19.82
N PRO A 22 7.12 8.35 20.36
CA PRO A 22 8.01 7.54 19.54
C PRO A 22 7.28 6.93 18.34
N LEU A 23 7.89 7.01 17.17
CA LEU A 23 7.25 6.62 15.91
C LEU A 23 7.82 5.31 15.39
N ILE A 24 6.95 4.40 14.97
CA ILE A 24 7.34 3.19 14.24
C ILE A 24 6.80 3.27 12.81
N ILE A 25 7.71 3.31 11.84
CA ILE A 25 7.38 3.29 10.41
C ILE A 25 7.45 1.86 9.90
N LYS A 26 6.30 1.34 9.52
CA LYS A 26 6.12 -0.03 9.02
C LYS A 26 5.81 -0.02 7.53
N GLY A 27 6.09 -1.11 6.87
CA GLY A 27 5.72 -1.30 5.47
C GLY A 27 6.56 -2.40 4.82
N ALA A 28 6.21 -2.80 3.59
CA ALA A 28 6.94 -3.80 2.85
C ALA A 28 8.43 -3.43 2.68
N ARG A 29 9.25 -4.38 2.26
CA ARG A 29 10.65 -4.11 1.94
C ARG A 29 10.78 -3.22 0.70
N GLN A 30 11.88 -2.48 0.63
CA GLN A 30 12.29 -1.67 -0.53
C GLN A 30 11.34 -0.53 -0.91
N ILE A 31 10.41 -0.13 -0.05
CA ILE A 31 9.49 1.00 -0.27
C ILE A 31 10.06 2.36 0.12
N GLY A 32 11.34 2.42 0.60
CA GLY A 32 12.05 3.66 0.89
C GLY A 32 11.94 4.18 2.32
N LYS A 33 11.58 3.34 3.32
CA LYS A 33 11.45 3.75 4.74
C LYS A 33 12.70 4.45 5.26
N THR A 34 13.83 3.77 5.21
CA THR A 34 15.14 4.26 5.71
C THR A 34 15.57 5.55 5.01
N GLU A 35 15.38 5.64 3.68
CA GLU A 35 15.68 6.84 2.89
C GLU A 35 14.87 8.04 3.35
N SER A 36 13.55 7.88 3.55
CA SER A 36 12.66 8.96 4.02
C SER A 36 12.99 9.41 5.43
N ILE A 37 13.29 8.47 6.34
CA ILE A 37 13.68 8.78 7.71
C ILE A 37 14.99 9.57 7.73
N ASN A 38 16.02 9.12 7.00
CA ASN A 38 17.32 9.78 6.95
C ASN A 38 17.19 11.18 6.33
N HIS A 39 16.48 11.31 5.22
CA HIS A 39 16.22 12.61 4.60
C HIS A 39 15.55 13.60 5.55
N PHE A 40 14.52 13.15 6.27
CA PHE A 40 13.86 13.98 7.28
C PHE A 40 14.81 14.35 8.43
N ALA A 41 15.56 13.37 8.95
CA ALA A 41 16.47 13.59 10.06
C ALA A 41 17.57 14.60 9.71
N GLU A 42 18.21 14.47 8.55
CA GLU A 42 19.26 15.37 8.07
C GLU A 42 18.79 16.82 7.94
N GLN A 43 17.53 17.06 7.62
CA GLN A 43 16.98 18.40 7.46
C GLN A 43 16.46 19.02 8.75
N ASN A 44 16.18 18.20 9.77
CA ASN A 44 15.42 18.64 10.94
C ASN A 44 16.14 18.51 12.28
N TYR A 45 17.29 17.83 12.34
CA TYR A 45 18.06 17.64 13.57
C TYR A 45 19.53 17.93 13.34
N SER A 46 20.19 18.55 14.31
CA SER A 46 21.63 18.78 14.25
C SER A 46 22.41 17.54 14.71
N ASN A 47 21.77 16.63 15.43
CA ASN A 47 22.40 15.41 15.92
C ASN A 47 21.52 14.18 15.63
N ILE A 48 22.09 13.20 14.93
CA ILE A 48 21.42 11.97 14.49
C ILE A 48 22.18 10.77 15.05
N VAL A 49 21.49 9.93 15.80
CA VAL A 49 22.01 8.65 16.26
C VAL A 49 21.26 7.53 15.55
N SER A 50 21.83 7.03 14.47
CA SER A 50 21.25 5.92 13.71
C SER A 50 21.93 4.61 14.03
N ILE A 51 21.14 3.55 14.25
CA ILE A 51 21.58 2.18 14.53
C ILE A 51 20.77 1.22 13.67
N ASN A 52 21.44 0.47 12.80
CA ASN A 52 20.84 -0.58 12.00
C ASN A 52 21.18 -1.95 12.61
N PHE A 53 20.19 -2.68 13.11
CA PHE A 53 20.40 -3.93 13.84
C PHE A 53 20.83 -5.11 12.97
N VAL A 54 20.70 -5.01 11.63
CA VAL A 54 21.26 -5.98 10.67
C VAL A 54 22.75 -5.73 10.49
N LEU A 55 23.12 -4.47 10.19
CA LEU A 55 24.49 -4.11 9.86
C LEU A 55 25.38 -4.00 11.10
N GLU A 56 24.80 -3.66 12.24
CA GLU A 56 25.50 -3.40 13.48
C GLU A 56 24.98 -4.26 14.64
N PRO A 57 25.09 -5.61 14.55
CA PRO A 57 24.56 -6.54 15.55
C PRO A 57 25.12 -6.34 16.97
N LYS A 58 26.26 -5.66 17.12
CA LYS A 58 26.86 -5.30 18.42
C LYS A 58 25.90 -4.49 19.29
N TYR A 59 24.98 -3.72 18.70
CA TYR A 59 23.99 -2.95 19.47
C TYR A 59 22.80 -3.77 19.98
N LYS A 60 22.67 -5.06 19.66
CA LYS A 60 21.65 -5.94 20.24
C LYS A 60 21.86 -6.18 21.77
N THR A 61 22.94 -5.67 22.34
CA THR A 61 23.24 -5.74 23.79
C THR A 61 22.86 -4.49 24.57
N ILE A 62 22.36 -3.43 23.92
CA ILE A 62 22.09 -2.13 24.57
C ILE A 62 21.02 -2.16 25.65
N LEU A 63 20.21 -3.22 25.70
CA LEU A 63 19.17 -3.45 26.72
C LEU A 63 19.63 -4.41 27.85
N SER A 64 20.91 -4.78 27.91
CA SER A 64 21.42 -5.74 28.94
C SER A 64 21.22 -5.27 30.38
N ASP A 65 21.24 -3.95 30.59
CA ASP A 65 21.06 -3.32 31.91
C ASP A 65 19.60 -2.87 32.15
N GLY A 66 18.67 -3.22 31.24
CA GLY A 66 17.25 -2.88 31.32
C GLY A 66 16.79 -1.84 30.30
N TYR A 67 15.63 -1.24 30.58
CA TYR A 67 14.95 -0.33 29.65
C TYR A 67 15.04 1.15 30.05
N ALA A 68 15.85 1.51 31.05
CA ALA A 68 16.06 2.91 31.40
C ALA A 68 16.84 3.64 30.30
N VAL A 69 16.43 4.86 29.95
CA VAL A 69 17.04 5.62 28.84
C VAL A 69 18.51 5.89 29.13
N GLU A 70 18.89 6.21 30.37
CA GLU A 70 20.28 6.42 30.79
C GLU A 70 21.16 5.21 30.49
N ASP A 71 20.68 4.00 30.82
CA ASP A 71 21.45 2.78 30.60
C ASP A 71 21.59 2.48 29.11
N ILE A 72 20.52 2.68 28.33
CA ILE A 72 20.54 2.51 26.87
C ILE A 72 21.55 3.46 26.22
N ILE A 73 21.50 4.74 26.57
CA ILE A 73 22.42 5.77 26.03
C ILE A 73 23.87 5.47 26.44
N LYS A 74 24.10 5.14 27.71
CA LYS A 74 25.40 4.72 28.20
C LYS A 74 25.94 3.55 27.39
N ASN A 75 25.14 2.50 27.20
CA ASN A 75 25.57 1.32 26.48
C ASN A 75 25.87 1.62 25.00
N ILE A 76 25.06 2.47 24.34
CA ILE A 76 25.33 2.93 22.97
C ILE A 76 26.66 3.69 22.93
N SER A 77 26.89 4.64 23.84
CA SER A 77 28.11 5.44 23.90
C SER A 77 29.36 4.63 24.26
N MET A 78 29.21 3.56 25.05
CA MET A 78 30.31 2.62 25.37
C MET A 78 30.70 1.79 24.14
N ILE A 79 29.73 1.40 23.30
CA ILE A 79 29.97 0.67 22.05
C ILE A 79 30.61 1.57 21.00
N ASP A 80 30.19 2.85 20.95
CA ASP A 80 30.68 3.83 19.99
C ASP A 80 30.67 5.25 20.59
N THR A 81 31.85 5.74 20.98
CA THR A 81 32.01 7.06 21.60
C THR A 81 31.73 8.24 20.67
N SER A 82 31.60 8.02 19.36
CA SER A 82 31.20 9.04 18.40
C SER A 82 29.71 9.36 18.47
N LYS A 83 28.89 8.43 18.95
CA LYS A 83 27.45 8.63 19.13
C LYS A 83 27.18 9.45 20.39
N ARG A 84 26.86 10.73 20.18
CA ARG A 84 26.56 11.69 21.24
C ARG A 84 25.07 11.93 21.34
N PHE A 85 24.60 12.33 22.52
CA PHE A 85 23.20 12.58 22.78
C PHE A 85 23.03 14.00 23.35
N ILE A 86 22.28 14.83 22.63
CA ILE A 86 21.98 16.23 22.98
C ILE A 86 20.49 16.31 23.25
N ALA A 87 20.11 16.61 24.51
CA ALA A 87 18.71 16.71 24.90
C ALA A 87 17.97 17.78 24.07
N GLY A 88 16.81 17.43 23.54
CA GLY A 88 15.97 18.30 22.71
C GLY A 88 16.40 18.43 21.24
N ASP A 89 17.57 17.89 20.85
CA ASP A 89 18.10 18.07 19.47
C ASP A 89 18.60 16.77 18.84
N THR A 90 18.52 15.64 19.54
CA THR A 90 18.88 14.33 19.00
C THR A 90 17.65 13.57 18.55
N VAL A 91 17.66 13.05 17.33
CA VAL A 91 16.80 11.96 16.90
C VAL A 91 17.57 10.63 16.96
N ILE A 92 16.96 9.63 17.59
CA ILE A 92 17.48 8.27 17.64
C ILE A 92 16.70 7.45 16.62
N ILE A 93 17.41 6.84 15.66
CA ILE A 93 16.84 5.99 14.62
C ILE A 93 17.23 4.54 14.89
N PHE A 94 16.24 3.69 15.14
CA PHE A 94 16.40 2.26 15.23
C PHE A 94 15.87 1.59 13.97
N ASP A 95 16.77 1.24 13.07
CA ASP A 95 16.44 0.63 11.79
C ASP A 95 16.48 -0.90 11.87
N GLU A 96 15.61 -1.56 11.10
CA GLU A 96 15.40 -3.02 11.09
C GLU A 96 14.98 -3.55 12.48
N LEU A 97 13.92 -2.93 13.04
CA LEU A 97 13.37 -3.23 14.38
C LEU A 97 13.09 -4.71 14.60
N GLN A 98 12.73 -5.46 13.56
CA GLN A 98 12.46 -6.89 13.64
C GLN A 98 13.68 -7.73 14.08
N GLU A 99 14.89 -7.23 13.83
CA GLU A 99 16.13 -7.91 14.23
C GLU A 99 16.43 -7.75 15.73
N PHE A 100 15.81 -6.73 16.36
CA PHE A 100 15.89 -6.52 17.81
C PHE A 100 14.57 -5.98 18.36
N PRO A 101 13.52 -6.82 18.40
CA PRO A 101 12.14 -6.39 18.72
C PRO A 101 11.98 -5.79 20.13
N ASP A 102 12.86 -6.13 21.07
CA ASP A 102 12.80 -5.64 22.46
C ASP A 102 12.95 -4.11 22.58
N ILE A 103 13.51 -3.44 21.56
CA ILE A 103 13.51 -1.97 21.48
C ILE A 103 12.07 -1.41 21.54
N ALA A 104 11.08 -2.11 20.98
CA ALA A 104 9.69 -1.67 21.06
C ALA A 104 9.21 -1.56 22.52
N THR A 105 9.75 -2.34 23.46
CA THR A 105 9.48 -2.22 24.89
C THR A 105 10.10 -0.95 25.50
N ALA A 106 11.30 -0.57 25.04
CA ALA A 106 11.99 0.62 25.50
C ALA A 106 11.33 1.94 25.09
N LEU A 107 10.46 1.95 24.06
CA LEU A 107 9.80 3.17 23.58
C LEU A 107 8.97 3.88 24.65
N LYS A 108 8.38 3.10 25.57
CA LYS A 108 7.69 3.68 26.75
C LYS A 108 8.65 4.51 27.61
N SER A 109 9.86 4.02 27.86
CA SER A 109 10.87 4.73 28.64
C SER A 109 11.32 6.01 27.95
N PHE A 110 11.55 5.97 26.63
CA PHE A 110 11.86 7.17 25.85
C PHE A 110 10.75 8.22 25.87
N ARG A 111 9.48 7.80 25.80
CA ARG A 111 8.34 8.75 25.91
C ARG A 111 8.28 9.42 27.30
N ILE A 112 8.52 8.67 28.36
CA ILE A 112 8.51 9.19 29.73
C ILE A 112 9.69 10.12 29.97
N ASP A 113 10.86 9.78 29.45
CA ASP A 113 12.07 10.58 29.53
C ASP A 113 11.95 11.92 28.76
N GLY A 114 11.43 11.89 27.54
CA GLY A 114 11.09 13.05 26.73
C GLY A 114 12.26 13.88 26.18
N ARG A 115 13.51 13.52 26.46
CA ARG A 115 14.69 14.25 25.99
C ARG A 115 15.05 14.03 24.53
N PHE A 116 14.63 12.90 23.96
CA PHE A 116 15.03 12.45 22.63
C PHE A 116 13.83 12.03 21.80
N ASP A 117 13.86 12.41 20.54
CA ASP A 117 12.93 11.86 19.55
C ASP A 117 13.40 10.48 19.11
N VAL A 118 12.46 9.55 18.94
CA VAL A 118 12.78 8.18 18.51
C VAL A 118 11.93 7.78 17.32
N ILE A 119 12.60 7.33 16.25
CA ILE A 119 11.97 6.78 15.05
C ILE A 119 12.51 5.37 14.84
N CYS A 120 11.61 4.40 14.79
CA CYS A 120 11.95 3.04 14.43
C CYS A 120 11.46 2.74 13.01
N SER A 121 12.20 1.94 12.26
CA SER A 121 11.71 1.36 11.02
C SER A 121 11.77 -0.16 11.05
N GLY A 122 10.83 -0.81 10.36
CA GLY A 122 10.81 -2.25 10.27
C GLY A 122 9.93 -2.77 9.15
N SER A 123 10.28 -3.97 8.66
CA SER A 123 9.47 -4.67 7.67
C SER A 123 8.23 -5.29 8.31
N LEU A 124 7.06 -5.19 7.66
CA LEU A 124 5.84 -5.87 8.09
C LEU A 124 6.01 -7.39 8.13
N LEU A 125 6.76 -7.96 7.18
CA LEU A 125 7.07 -9.39 7.08
C LEU A 125 7.71 -9.97 8.34
N GLU A 126 8.45 -9.15 9.07
CA GLU A 126 9.42 -9.61 10.07
C GLU A 126 9.04 -9.20 11.48
N ILE A 127 8.11 -8.26 11.68
CA ILE A 127 7.72 -7.81 13.01
C ILE A 127 6.83 -8.87 13.66
N ASN A 128 7.45 -9.85 14.29
CA ASN A 128 6.74 -10.85 15.09
C ASN A 128 6.40 -10.28 16.47
N TYR A 129 5.24 -9.62 16.57
CA TYR A 129 4.74 -9.05 17.83
C TYR A 129 4.60 -10.06 18.97
N ARG A 130 4.59 -11.37 18.69
CA ARG A 130 4.53 -12.43 19.71
C ARG A 130 5.84 -12.57 20.48
N LYS A 131 6.95 -12.09 19.91
CA LYS A 131 8.30 -12.13 20.55
C LYS A 131 8.61 -10.88 21.38
N ILE A 132 7.75 -9.84 21.35
CA ILE A 132 7.96 -8.59 22.07
C ILE A 132 7.37 -8.71 23.48
N HIS A 133 8.15 -8.46 24.53
CA HIS A 133 7.71 -8.50 25.92
C HIS A 133 6.58 -7.50 26.22
N SER A 134 6.67 -6.28 25.66
CA SER A 134 5.63 -5.25 25.74
C SER A 134 5.70 -4.36 24.52
N ASN A 135 4.60 -4.21 23.79
CA ASN A 135 4.55 -3.40 22.56
C ASN A 135 4.32 -1.91 22.84
N SER A 136 4.64 -1.40 24.03
CA SER A 136 4.50 0.01 24.43
C SER A 136 3.16 0.63 24.00
N VAL A 137 2.05 -0.10 24.20
CA VAL A 137 0.70 0.35 23.84
C VAL A 137 0.39 1.68 24.53
N GLY A 138 -0.05 2.68 23.78
CA GLY A 138 -0.32 4.04 24.26
C GLY A 138 0.91 4.94 24.40
N TYR A 139 2.13 4.43 24.14
CA TYR A 139 3.38 5.17 24.22
C TYR A 139 4.15 5.25 22.90
N LYS A 140 3.51 4.88 21.81
CA LYS A 140 4.06 4.95 20.45
C LYS A 140 2.97 5.25 19.44
N THR A 141 3.37 5.75 18.28
CA THR A 141 2.53 5.90 17.10
C THR A 141 3.06 5.02 15.98
N ASP A 142 2.19 4.39 15.23
CA ASP A 142 2.55 3.59 14.06
C ASP A 142 2.15 4.36 12.78
N TYR A 143 3.04 4.36 11.81
CA TYR A 143 2.77 4.84 10.45
C TYR A 143 3.01 3.70 9.47
N GLU A 144 2.02 3.39 8.66
CA GLU A 144 2.14 2.42 7.58
C GLU A 144 2.52 3.12 6.29
N MET A 145 3.69 2.76 5.75
CA MET A 145 4.22 3.29 4.50
C MET A 145 4.05 2.26 3.40
N PHE A 146 3.66 2.71 2.22
CA PHE A 146 3.48 1.90 1.01
C PHE A 146 4.54 2.23 -0.05
N SER A 147 4.58 1.47 -1.14
CA SER A 147 5.26 1.92 -2.36
C SER A 147 4.61 3.22 -2.85
N MET A 148 5.30 4.00 -3.68
CA MET A 148 4.79 5.28 -4.18
C MET A 148 3.43 5.10 -4.83
N ASP A 149 2.48 5.96 -4.51
CA ASP A 149 1.22 6.02 -5.22
C ASP A 149 1.31 6.89 -6.49
N PHE A 150 0.21 6.99 -7.22
CA PHE A 150 0.22 7.76 -8.47
C PHE A 150 0.47 9.26 -8.24
N GLU A 151 0.06 9.83 -7.11
CA GLU A 151 0.35 11.22 -6.75
C GLU A 151 1.86 11.44 -6.52
N GLU A 152 2.50 10.57 -5.75
CA GLU A 152 3.95 10.62 -5.52
C GLU A 152 4.75 10.40 -6.81
N PHE A 153 4.23 9.55 -7.73
CA PHE A 153 4.78 9.40 -9.06
C PHE A 153 4.65 10.68 -9.90
N LEU A 154 3.51 11.37 -9.85
CA LEU A 154 3.32 12.67 -10.50
C LEU A 154 4.31 13.70 -9.95
N TRP A 155 4.54 13.75 -8.64
CA TRP A 155 5.57 14.62 -8.04
C TRP A 155 6.97 14.28 -8.56
N ALA A 156 7.31 12.99 -8.66
CA ALA A 156 8.59 12.56 -9.23
C ALA A 156 8.75 12.96 -10.71
N LYS A 157 7.66 13.07 -11.47
CA LYS A 157 7.61 13.58 -12.85
C LYS A 157 7.60 15.12 -12.94
N GLY A 158 7.64 15.84 -11.80
CA GLY A 158 7.68 17.30 -11.72
C GLY A 158 6.32 17.99 -11.69
N TYR A 159 5.23 17.26 -11.52
CA TYR A 159 3.91 17.85 -11.31
C TYR A 159 3.77 18.36 -9.87
N SER A 160 3.20 19.55 -9.71
CA SER A 160 3.01 20.20 -8.40
C SER A 160 1.64 19.88 -7.81
N GLU A 161 1.46 20.24 -6.52
CA GLU A 161 0.17 20.16 -5.82
C GLU A 161 -0.97 20.84 -6.60
N LYS A 162 -0.69 21.96 -7.27
CA LYS A 162 -1.70 22.64 -8.10
C LYS A 162 -2.30 21.73 -9.18
N HIS A 163 -1.49 20.91 -9.84
CA HIS A 163 -2.00 19.97 -10.84
C HIS A 163 -2.89 18.90 -10.21
N ILE A 164 -2.54 18.49 -8.99
CA ILE A 164 -3.35 17.51 -8.23
C ILE A 164 -4.69 18.12 -7.83
N GLU A 165 -4.68 19.37 -7.34
CA GLU A 165 -5.89 20.12 -6.99
C GLU A 165 -6.78 20.36 -8.23
N ASP A 166 -6.20 20.65 -9.39
CA ASP A 166 -6.93 20.81 -10.65
C ASP A 166 -7.63 19.49 -11.04
N ILE A 167 -6.97 18.33 -10.93
CA ILE A 167 -7.61 17.02 -11.15
C ILE A 167 -8.80 16.83 -10.20
N LEU A 168 -8.61 17.10 -8.91
CA LEU A 168 -9.67 16.96 -7.91
C LEU A 168 -10.85 17.91 -8.21
N LYS A 169 -10.58 19.12 -8.65
CA LYS A 169 -11.59 20.10 -9.05
C LYS A 169 -12.43 19.62 -10.22
N HIS A 170 -11.81 19.05 -11.25
CA HIS A 170 -12.51 18.40 -12.36
C HIS A 170 -13.49 17.32 -11.87
N MET A 171 -13.04 16.47 -10.94
CA MET A 171 -13.90 15.45 -10.34
C MET A 171 -15.07 16.04 -9.57
N GLN A 172 -14.83 17.09 -8.75
CA GLN A 172 -15.85 17.73 -7.90
C GLN A 172 -16.91 18.47 -8.71
N THR A 173 -16.49 19.14 -9.78
CA THR A 173 -17.38 19.92 -10.65
C THR A 173 -18.06 19.08 -11.73
N GLY A 174 -17.58 17.85 -11.97
CA GLY A 174 -18.02 17.01 -13.08
C GLY A 174 -17.58 17.54 -14.46
N THR A 175 -16.62 18.47 -14.50
CA THR A 175 -16.13 19.08 -15.73
C THR A 175 -15.15 18.15 -16.44
N PRO A 176 -15.37 17.81 -17.74
CA PRO A 176 -14.42 17.00 -18.49
C PRO A 176 -13.04 17.66 -18.61
N PHE A 177 -11.99 16.86 -18.61
CA PHE A 177 -10.64 17.30 -18.99
C PHE A 177 -10.61 17.72 -20.46
N SER A 178 -9.76 18.68 -20.81
CA SER A 178 -9.40 18.96 -22.20
C SER A 178 -8.74 17.73 -22.85
N GLU A 179 -8.69 17.67 -24.17
CA GLU A 179 -8.04 16.57 -24.91
C GLU A 179 -6.56 16.44 -24.53
N THR A 180 -5.88 17.56 -24.36
CA THR A 180 -4.47 17.58 -23.97
C THR A 180 -4.27 17.03 -22.55
N GLU A 181 -5.01 17.51 -21.55
CA GLU A 181 -4.94 17.03 -20.18
C GLU A 181 -5.24 15.53 -20.09
N LEU A 182 -6.34 15.11 -20.73
CA LEU A 182 -6.75 13.71 -20.74
C LEU A 182 -5.66 12.81 -21.35
N SER A 183 -5.08 13.22 -22.47
CA SER A 183 -4.03 12.48 -23.16
C SER A 183 -2.76 12.38 -22.31
N VAL A 184 -2.33 13.47 -21.69
CA VAL A 184 -1.15 13.52 -20.84
C VAL A 184 -1.32 12.64 -19.59
N TYR A 185 -2.43 12.79 -18.85
CA TYR A 185 -2.65 11.99 -17.65
C TYR A 185 -2.87 10.51 -17.94
N LYS A 186 -3.50 10.16 -19.06
CA LYS A 186 -3.60 8.75 -19.50
C LYS A 186 -2.24 8.15 -19.81
N LYS A 187 -1.35 8.90 -20.45
CA LYS A 187 0.03 8.45 -20.70
C LYS A 187 0.79 8.22 -19.40
N LEU A 188 0.76 9.18 -18.48
CA LEU A 188 1.40 9.06 -17.18
C LEU A 188 0.84 7.89 -16.34
N PHE A 189 -0.46 7.66 -16.43
CA PHE A 189 -1.11 6.52 -15.80
C PHE A 189 -0.61 5.19 -16.35
N LEU A 190 -0.47 5.05 -17.68
CA LEU A 190 0.09 3.84 -18.29
C LEU A 190 1.56 3.65 -17.91
N GLU A 191 2.35 4.73 -17.86
CA GLU A 191 3.73 4.68 -17.37
C GLU A 191 3.76 4.12 -15.94
N TYR A 192 2.93 4.66 -15.05
CA TYR A 192 2.86 4.20 -13.67
C TYR A 192 2.39 2.74 -13.57
N CYS A 193 1.39 2.32 -14.34
CA CYS A 193 0.95 0.91 -14.34
C CYS A 193 2.08 -0.06 -14.69
N VAL A 194 2.97 0.32 -15.63
CA VAL A 194 4.11 -0.52 -16.03
C VAL A 194 5.23 -0.50 -14.98
N LEU A 195 5.51 0.68 -14.43
CA LEU A 195 6.61 0.87 -13.47
C LEU A 195 6.24 0.43 -12.05
N GLY A 196 4.98 0.67 -11.66
CA GLY A 196 4.57 0.61 -10.26
C GLY A 196 5.14 1.77 -9.43
N GLY A 197 5.05 1.62 -8.11
CA GLY A 197 5.49 2.61 -7.15
C GLY A 197 6.75 2.24 -6.37
N MET A 198 7.48 1.19 -6.75
CA MET A 198 8.72 0.84 -6.06
C MET A 198 9.78 1.93 -6.29
N PRO A 199 10.30 2.61 -5.22
CA PRO A 199 11.16 3.78 -5.39
C PRO A 199 12.40 3.55 -6.23
N ALA A 200 13.03 2.37 -6.12
CA ALA A 200 14.19 2.01 -6.94
C ALA A 200 13.85 1.99 -8.44
N VAL A 201 12.68 1.47 -8.80
CA VAL A 201 12.16 1.41 -10.17
C VAL A 201 11.87 2.81 -10.69
N VAL A 202 11.11 3.61 -9.92
CA VAL A 202 10.74 4.98 -10.28
C VAL A 202 11.98 5.86 -10.44
N LYS A 203 12.95 5.77 -9.52
CA LYS A 203 14.20 6.54 -9.56
C LYS A 203 14.98 6.29 -10.85
N VAL A 204 15.21 5.03 -11.20
CA VAL A 204 15.93 4.66 -12.43
C VAL A 204 15.19 5.15 -13.66
N TYR A 205 13.86 5.03 -13.68
CA TYR A 205 13.06 5.56 -14.79
C TYR A 205 13.15 7.08 -14.93
N ILE A 206 13.05 7.82 -13.83
CA ILE A 206 13.18 9.29 -13.86
C ILE A 206 14.56 9.74 -14.33
N GLU A 207 15.63 9.04 -13.90
CA GLU A 207 17.01 9.40 -14.25
C GLU A 207 17.35 9.03 -15.70
N ARG A 208 16.86 7.92 -16.22
CA ARG A 208 17.25 7.38 -17.54
C ARG A 208 16.17 7.51 -18.61
N ASN A 209 14.92 7.68 -18.22
CA ASN A 209 13.74 7.70 -19.09
C ASN A 209 13.61 6.46 -20.01
N LEU A 210 14.06 5.30 -19.52
CA LEU A 210 14.03 4.02 -20.23
C LEU A 210 13.33 2.97 -19.36
N PHE A 211 12.36 2.24 -19.95
CA PHE A 211 11.66 1.16 -19.26
C PHE A 211 12.49 -0.12 -19.15
N THR A 212 13.38 -0.37 -20.12
CA THR A 212 14.17 -1.62 -20.16
C THR A 212 14.96 -1.86 -18.89
N ASP A 213 15.53 -0.80 -18.31
CA ASP A 213 16.36 -0.90 -17.11
C ASP A 213 15.54 -1.16 -15.84
N THR A 214 14.22 -1.02 -15.90
CA THR A 214 13.34 -1.15 -14.72
C THR A 214 12.84 -2.56 -14.48
N LEU A 215 12.72 -3.38 -15.53
CA LEU A 215 12.17 -4.72 -15.45
C LEU A 215 13.04 -5.66 -14.60
N GLU A 216 14.36 -5.60 -14.75
CA GLU A 216 15.27 -6.41 -13.95
C GLU A 216 15.17 -6.07 -12.46
N ILE A 217 15.02 -4.79 -12.14
CA ILE A 217 14.83 -4.33 -10.76
C ILE A 217 13.52 -4.86 -10.20
N GLN A 218 12.43 -4.78 -10.95
CA GLN A 218 11.12 -5.29 -10.51
C GLN A 218 11.16 -6.81 -10.29
N ARG A 219 11.81 -7.57 -11.18
CA ARG A 219 11.99 -9.01 -11.03
C ARG A 219 12.84 -9.36 -9.81
N GLN A 220 13.93 -8.60 -9.57
CA GLN A 220 14.75 -8.79 -8.38
C GLN A 220 13.95 -8.57 -7.11
N ILE A 221 13.14 -7.52 -7.05
CA ILE A 221 12.27 -7.24 -5.89
C ILE A 221 11.29 -8.41 -5.63
N GLN A 222 10.74 -9.02 -6.68
CA GLN A 222 9.87 -10.19 -6.53
C GLN A 222 10.62 -11.41 -6.00
N MET A 223 11.85 -11.65 -6.48
CA MET A 223 12.69 -12.72 -5.97
C MET A 223 13.03 -12.50 -4.49
N ASP A 224 13.39 -11.28 -4.12
CA ASP A 224 13.68 -10.91 -2.73
C ASP A 224 12.45 -11.13 -1.83
N TYR A 225 11.24 -10.81 -2.29
CA TYR A 225 10.00 -11.09 -1.55
C TYR A 225 9.75 -12.58 -1.38
N GLU A 226 10.00 -13.40 -2.40
CA GLU A 226 9.89 -14.86 -2.26
C GLU A 226 10.90 -15.44 -1.29
N GLU A 227 12.14 -14.93 -1.27
CA GLU A 227 13.16 -15.33 -0.31
C GLU A 227 12.77 -14.95 1.12
N ASP A 228 12.24 -13.75 1.31
CA ASP A 228 11.74 -13.29 2.59
C ASP A 228 10.57 -14.14 3.10
N ILE A 229 9.60 -14.47 2.23
CA ILE A 229 8.50 -15.38 2.56
C ILE A 229 9.06 -16.71 3.08
N ARG A 230 10.08 -17.26 2.44
CA ARG A 230 10.71 -18.51 2.88
C ARG A 230 11.46 -18.37 4.20
N LYS A 231 12.09 -17.23 4.45
CA LYS A 231 12.87 -16.96 5.67
C LYS A 231 11.97 -16.74 6.88
N TYR A 232 10.90 -15.97 6.74
CA TYR A 232 10.13 -15.43 7.88
C TYR A 232 8.79 -16.13 8.15
N ALA A 233 8.33 -17.02 7.29
CA ALA A 233 7.10 -17.81 7.50
C ALA A 233 7.31 -18.94 8.53
N GLU A 234 7.82 -18.60 9.71
CA GLU A 234 8.06 -19.57 10.78
C GLU A 234 6.75 -20.20 11.27
N GLY A 235 6.74 -21.53 11.39
CA GLY A 235 5.60 -22.28 11.93
C GLY A 235 4.43 -22.46 10.98
N LEU A 236 4.51 -21.96 9.75
CA LEU A 236 3.57 -22.16 8.66
C LEU A 236 4.20 -22.99 7.54
N ASP A 237 3.36 -23.55 6.68
CA ASP A 237 3.83 -24.27 5.49
C ASP A 237 4.32 -23.25 4.45
N GLN A 238 5.63 -23.02 4.42
CA GLN A 238 6.31 -22.10 3.50
C GLN A 238 5.96 -22.41 2.04
N THR A 239 5.86 -23.70 1.69
CA THR A 239 5.50 -24.13 0.33
C THR A 239 4.10 -23.65 -0.05
N LYS A 240 3.13 -23.73 0.87
CA LYS A 240 1.77 -23.24 0.65
C LYS A 240 1.75 -21.72 0.50
N ILE A 241 2.48 -20.98 1.34
CA ILE A 241 2.54 -19.52 1.28
C ILE A 241 3.11 -19.05 -0.07
N VAL A 242 4.26 -19.60 -0.48
CA VAL A 242 4.87 -19.30 -1.79
C VAL A 242 3.93 -19.69 -2.93
N SER A 243 3.23 -20.83 -2.82
CA SER A 243 2.27 -21.26 -3.84
C SER A 243 1.08 -20.32 -3.95
N VAL A 244 0.56 -19.77 -2.84
CA VAL A 244 -0.48 -18.73 -2.85
C VAL A 244 0.05 -17.50 -3.58
N TYR A 245 1.21 -16.97 -3.15
CA TYR A 245 1.81 -15.75 -3.71
C TYR A 245 1.99 -15.85 -5.22
N ARG A 246 2.61 -16.93 -5.71
CA ARG A 246 2.86 -17.18 -7.15
C ARG A 246 1.58 -17.38 -7.97
N ASN A 247 0.48 -17.78 -7.36
CA ASN A 247 -0.79 -17.99 -8.06
C ASN A 247 -1.64 -16.71 -8.17
N VAL A 248 -1.31 -15.63 -7.49
CA VAL A 248 -2.06 -14.37 -7.58
C VAL A 248 -2.15 -13.84 -9.02
N PRO A 249 -1.03 -13.66 -9.77
CA PRO A 249 -1.09 -13.18 -11.15
C PRO A 249 -1.91 -14.08 -12.05
N VAL A 250 -1.70 -15.40 -11.92
CA VAL A 250 -2.38 -16.43 -12.73
C VAL A 250 -3.90 -16.40 -12.53
N GLN A 251 -4.37 -16.11 -11.32
CA GLN A 251 -5.79 -16.07 -11.01
C GLN A 251 -6.43 -14.73 -11.33
N LEU A 252 -5.70 -13.63 -11.18
CA LEU A 252 -6.15 -12.30 -11.63
C LEU A 252 -6.37 -12.24 -13.14
N ALA A 253 -5.57 -12.95 -13.93
CA ALA A 253 -5.68 -13.02 -15.39
C ALA A 253 -6.93 -13.74 -15.91
N LYS A 254 -7.79 -14.30 -15.04
CA LYS A 254 -9.02 -15.02 -15.43
C LYS A 254 -10.24 -14.11 -15.37
N GLU A 255 -11.29 -14.47 -16.14
CA GLU A 255 -12.58 -13.78 -16.05
C GLU A 255 -13.18 -13.82 -14.64
N ASN A 256 -13.11 -15.01 -13.98
CA ASN A 256 -13.52 -15.15 -12.59
C ASN A 256 -12.32 -14.91 -11.68
N LYS A 257 -12.23 -13.71 -11.15
CA LYS A 257 -11.14 -13.23 -10.29
C LYS A 257 -11.26 -13.68 -8.83
N LYS A 258 -12.32 -14.40 -8.45
CA LYS A 258 -12.42 -15.05 -7.14
C LYS A 258 -11.23 -16.00 -6.96
N PHE A 259 -10.47 -15.82 -5.88
CA PHE A 259 -9.31 -16.66 -5.61
C PHE A 259 -9.74 -18.08 -5.28
N GLN A 260 -9.27 -19.07 -6.04
CA GLN A 260 -9.66 -20.47 -5.94
C GLN A 260 -8.50 -21.31 -5.43
N LEU A 261 -8.56 -21.73 -4.18
CA LEU A 261 -7.55 -22.61 -3.57
C LEU A 261 -7.40 -23.94 -4.29
N SER A 262 -8.49 -24.48 -4.84
CA SER A 262 -8.49 -25.71 -5.64
C SER A 262 -7.66 -25.64 -6.93
N LYS A 263 -7.28 -24.43 -7.36
CA LYS A 263 -6.37 -24.23 -8.49
C LYS A 263 -4.89 -24.31 -8.08
N ILE A 264 -4.61 -24.14 -6.79
CA ILE A 264 -3.26 -24.33 -6.22
C ILE A 264 -3.07 -25.81 -5.92
N ASP A 265 -4.02 -26.40 -5.18
CA ASP A 265 -4.02 -27.82 -4.83
C ASP A 265 -5.47 -28.34 -4.87
N LYS A 266 -5.70 -29.42 -5.62
CA LYS A 266 -7.02 -30.06 -5.75
C LYS A 266 -7.56 -30.56 -4.41
N LYS A 267 -6.68 -30.84 -3.44
CA LYS A 267 -7.04 -31.30 -2.08
C LYS A 267 -6.99 -30.16 -1.07
N ALA A 268 -6.79 -28.90 -1.49
CA ALA A 268 -6.71 -27.76 -0.61
C ALA A 268 -7.94 -27.61 0.27
N ARG A 269 -7.74 -27.57 1.58
CA ARG A 269 -8.77 -27.21 2.56
C ARG A 269 -8.64 -25.74 2.89
N SER A 270 -9.74 -24.99 2.82
CA SER A 270 -9.76 -23.54 3.08
C SER A 270 -9.05 -23.19 4.40
N ARG A 271 -9.33 -23.95 5.47
CA ARG A 271 -8.73 -23.74 6.79
C ARG A 271 -7.19 -23.77 6.81
N GLU A 272 -6.57 -24.57 5.95
CA GLU A 272 -5.11 -24.70 5.90
C GLU A 272 -4.43 -23.54 5.18
N TYR A 273 -5.13 -22.89 4.25
CA TYR A 273 -4.61 -21.81 3.43
C TYR A 273 -4.95 -20.41 3.97
N MET A 274 -6.02 -20.28 4.78
CA MET A 274 -6.40 -18.98 5.35
C MET A 274 -5.29 -18.38 6.20
N GLY A 275 -4.61 -19.17 7.03
CA GLY A 275 -3.45 -18.70 7.80
C GLY A 275 -2.30 -18.21 6.90
N CYS A 276 -2.10 -18.83 5.74
CA CYS A 276 -1.10 -18.40 4.77
C CYS A 276 -1.48 -17.08 4.10
N ILE A 277 -2.76 -16.90 3.77
CA ILE A 277 -3.28 -15.68 3.14
C ILE A 277 -3.21 -14.52 4.13
N THR A 278 -3.68 -14.71 5.37
CA THR A 278 -3.61 -13.70 6.43
C THR A 278 -2.15 -13.29 6.69
N TRP A 279 -1.23 -14.26 6.72
CA TRP A 279 0.18 -13.95 6.88
C TRP A 279 0.75 -13.10 5.74
N LEU A 280 0.41 -13.41 4.48
CA LEU A 280 0.84 -12.61 3.32
C LEU A 280 0.21 -11.19 3.32
N GLU A 281 -1.04 -11.06 3.77
CA GLU A 281 -1.72 -9.78 3.92
C GLU A 281 -1.08 -8.94 5.03
N ASP A 282 -0.86 -9.52 6.21
CA ASP A 282 -0.17 -8.87 7.35
C ASP A 282 1.25 -8.46 6.98
N ALA A 283 1.89 -9.23 6.10
CA ALA A 283 3.21 -8.95 5.53
C ALA A 283 3.21 -7.79 4.51
N GLY A 284 2.05 -7.35 4.06
CA GLY A 284 1.90 -6.28 3.07
C GLY A 284 2.34 -6.67 1.65
N VAL A 285 2.41 -7.98 1.33
CA VAL A 285 2.81 -8.47 0.00
C VAL A 285 1.63 -8.89 -0.87
N ILE A 286 0.43 -8.94 -0.31
CA ILE A 286 -0.85 -9.05 -1.00
C ILE A 286 -1.89 -8.14 -0.34
N SER A 287 -2.98 -7.89 -1.05
CA SER A 287 -4.18 -7.23 -0.51
C SER A 287 -5.40 -8.11 -0.75
N VAL A 288 -6.20 -8.34 0.29
CA VAL A 288 -7.38 -9.19 0.21
C VAL A 288 -8.65 -8.35 0.09
N CYS A 289 -9.49 -8.68 -0.89
CA CYS A 289 -10.78 -8.06 -1.13
C CYS A 289 -11.88 -9.07 -0.81
N TYR A 290 -12.63 -8.84 0.26
CA TYR A 290 -13.65 -9.76 0.74
C TYR A 290 -15.00 -9.55 0.06
N CYS A 291 -15.75 -10.65 -0.16
CA CYS A 291 -17.11 -10.60 -0.70
C CYS A 291 -18.08 -10.16 0.38
N LEU A 292 -18.86 -9.11 0.13
CA LEU A 292 -19.98 -8.73 1.00
C LEU A 292 -21.07 -9.82 0.93
N GLN A 293 -21.69 -10.11 2.06
CA GLN A 293 -22.88 -10.96 2.12
C GLN A 293 -24.07 -10.24 1.52
N TYR A 294 -24.17 -8.93 1.82
CA TYR A 294 -25.13 -8.02 1.26
C TYR A 294 -24.51 -6.60 1.15
N PRO A 295 -24.80 -5.81 0.10
CA PRO A 295 -24.24 -4.46 -0.04
C PRO A 295 -24.97 -3.44 0.86
N GLU A 296 -24.59 -3.42 2.13
CA GLU A 296 -25.10 -2.53 3.15
C GLU A 296 -23.99 -2.11 4.14
N LEU A 297 -24.21 -1.08 4.91
CA LEU A 297 -23.32 -0.65 5.98
C LEU A 297 -23.65 -1.38 7.31
N PRO A 298 -22.64 -1.68 8.16
CA PRO A 298 -21.21 -1.40 8.01
C PRO A 298 -20.49 -2.46 7.17
N LEU A 299 -19.57 -2.07 6.30
CA LEU A 299 -18.81 -2.99 5.45
C LEU A 299 -18.01 -4.04 6.24
N LYS A 300 -17.31 -3.57 7.29
CA LYS A 300 -16.53 -4.45 8.17
C LYS A 300 -17.48 -5.18 9.13
N GLY A 301 -17.72 -6.43 8.89
CA GLY A 301 -18.65 -7.27 9.65
C GLY A 301 -19.79 -7.82 8.80
N ASN A 302 -19.91 -7.33 7.57
CA ASN A 302 -20.89 -7.82 6.59
C ASN A 302 -20.21 -8.50 5.39
N HIS A 303 -19.14 -9.24 5.61
CA HIS A 303 -18.42 -9.96 4.56
C HIS A 303 -18.32 -11.46 4.86
N ASP A 304 -18.03 -12.23 3.82
CA ASP A 304 -17.82 -13.67 3.86
C ASP A 304 -16.31 -13.94 3.74
N ASP A 305 -15.67 -14.35 4.84
CA ASP A 305 -14.25 -14.67 4.89
C ASP A 305 -13.83 -15.80 3.94
N SER A 306 -14.79 -16.61 3.48
CA SER A 306 -14.54 -17.74 2.55
C SER A 306 -14.51 -17.34 1.08
N LYS A 307 -14.95 -16.11 0.76
CA LYS A 307 -15.06 -15.60 -0.60
C LYS A 307 -14.24 -14.32 -0.74
N PHE A 308 -13.16 -14.36 -1.46
CA PHE A 308 -12.27 -13.23 -1.63
C PHE A 308 -11.57 -13.21 -2.99
N LYS A 309 -11.10 -12.03 -3.36
CA LYS A 309 -10.14 -11.78 -4.44
C LYS A 309 -8.81 -11.39 -3.80
N ILE A 310 -7.70 -11.62 -4.47
CA ILE A 310 -6.37 -11.22 -4.01
C ILE A 310 -5.72 -10.34 -5.07
N TYR A 311 -5.15 -9.21 -4.63
CA TYR A 311 -4.44 -8.27 -5.47
C TYR A 311 -2.99 -8.10 -5.03
N TYR A 312 -2.13 -7.69 -5.95
CA TYR A 312 -0.78 -7.24 -5.63
C TYR A 312 -0.81 -5.82 -5.06
N PRO A 313 0.04 -5.51 -4.06
CA PRO A 313 0.13 -4.17 -3.46
C PRO A 313 0.82 -3.16 -4.37
N ASP A 314 1.37 -3.61 -5.51
CA ASP A 314 2.05 -2.79 -6.50
C ASP A 314 1.82 -3.36 -7.90
N THR A 315 1.20 -2.56 -8.78
CA THR A 315 0.82 -3.01 -10.13
C THR A 315 2.04 -3.26 -11.02
N GLY A 316 3.14 -2.54 -10.83
CA GLY A 316 4.38 -2.78 -11.55
C GLY A 316 4.99 -4.15 -11.23
N LEU A 317 4.90 -4.60 -9.97
CA LEU A 317 5.31 -5.95 -9.59
C LEU A 317 4.39 -7.02 -10.20
N LEU A 318 3.08 -6.77 -10.27
CA LEU A 318 2.17 -7.66 -10.97
C LEU A 318 2.56 -7.81 -12.45
N ILE A 319 2.87 -6.70 -13.12
CA ILE A 319 3.31 -6.72 -14.52
C ILE A 319 4.64 -7.44 -14.69
N ALA A 320 5.59 -7.23 -13.79
CA ALA A 320 6.88 -7.91 -13.82
C ALA A 320 6.79 -9.43 -13.65
N SER A 321 5.67 -9.93 -13.09
CA SER A 321 5.40 -11.37 -13.00
C SER A 321 4.99 -12.00 -14.33
N LEU A 322 4.79 -11.20 -15.38
CA LEU A 322 4.42 -11.63 -16.72
C LEU A 322 5.66 -11.78 -17.62
N ASP A 323 5.42 -12.33 -18.81
CA ASP A 323 6.41 -12.35 -19.87
C ASP A 323 6.72 -10.94 -20.42
N GLU A 324 7.85 -10.81 -21.10
CA GLU A 324 8.32 -9.51 -21.64
C GLU A 324 7.38 -8.98 -22.73
N GLU A 325 6.84 -9.88 -23.55
CA GLU A 325 5.93 -9.53 -24.64
C GLU A 325 4.64 -8.88 -24.10
N ALA A 326 4.09 -9.38 -22.99
CA ALA A 326 2.92 -8.78 -22.34
C ALA A 326 3.21 -7.37 -21.84
N GLN A 327 4.42 -7.11 -21.34
CA GLN A 327 4.82 -5.78 -20.90
C GLN A 327 4.98 -4.81 -22.08
N GLU A 328 5.57 -5.26 -23.20
CA GLU A 328 5.66 -4.45 -24.43
C GLU A 328 4.28 -4.13 -25.00
N ASP A 329 3.37 -5.11 -24.98
CA ASP A 329 2.00 -4.93 -25.42
C ASP A 329 1.24 -3.89 -24.57
N LEU A 330 1.48 -3.85 -23.26
CA LEU A 330 0.92 -2.82 -22.37
C LEU A 330 1.46 -1.43 -22.69
N ARG A 331 2.78 -1.31 -22.91
CA ARG A 331 3.40 -0.03 -23.32
C ARG A 331 2.87 0.47 -24.65
N ALA A 332 2.63 -0.44 -25.59
CA ALA A 332 2.04 -0.13 -26.89
C ALA A 332 0.51 0.13 -26.81
N ASN A 333 -0.07 0.09 -25.60
CA ASN A 333 -1.51 0.21 -25.37
C ASN A 333 -2.34 -0.77 -26.22
N LYS A 334 -1.79 -1.93 -26.53
CA LYS A 334 -2.52 -2.98 -27.25
C LYS A 334 -3.66 -3.53 -26.39
N ASN A 335 -4.71 -4.00 -27.05
CA ASN A 335 -5.83 -4.59 -26.33
C ASN A 335 -5.48 -6.02 -25.91
N LEU A 336 -5.14 -6.20 -24.62
CA LEU A 336 -4.82 -7.49 -24.01
C LEU A 336 -6.07 -8.23 -23.47
N GLY A 337 -7.26 -7.79 -23.84
CA GLY A 337 -8.52 -8.43 -23.45
C GLY A 337 -8.74 -8.46 -21.93
N VAL A 338 -9.01 -9.64 -21.40
CA VAL A 338 -9.29 -9.88 -19.95
C VAL A 338 -8.13 -9.41 -19.08
N TYR A 339 -6.92 -9.54 -19.56
CA TYR A 339 -5.70 -9.20 -18.83
C TYR A 339 -5.61 -7.71 -18.48
N LYS A 340 -5.93 -6.84 -19.45
CA LYS A 340 -5.98 -5.37 -19.25
C LYS A 340 -7.00 -5.00 -18.16
N GLY A 341 -8.14 -5.71 -18.13
CA GLY A 341 -9.14 -5.55 -17.08
C GLY A 341 -8.61 -5.93 -15.70
N ALA A 342 -7.81 -7.00 -15.61
CA ALA A 342 -7.19 -7.44 -14.36
C ALA A 342 -6.19 -6.43 -13.82
N LEU A 343 -5.37 -5.84 -14.70
CA LEU A 343 -4.40 -4.82 -14.31
C LEU A 343 -5.05 -3.56 -13.76
N TYR A 344 -6.09 -3.08 -14.43
CA TYR A 344 -6.80 -1.87 -13.99
C TYR A 344 -7.54 -2.11 -12.66
N GLU A 345 -8.13 -3.31 -12.47
CA GLU A 345 -8.74 -3.68 -11.20
C GLU A 345 -7.69 -3.78 -10.08
N ASN A 346 -6.50 -4.34 -10.38
CA ASN A 346 -5.39 -4.37 -9.43
C ASN A 346 -4.91 -2.96 -9.06
N PHE A 347 -4.78 -2.07 -10.06
CA PHE A 347 -4.42 -0.67 -9.80
C PHE A 347 -5.44 0.03 -8.89
N VAL A 348 -6.73 -0.20 -9.12
CA VAL A 348 -7.79 0.39 -8.28
C VAL A 348 -7.71 -0.16 -6.86
N ALA A 349 -7.51 -1.47 -6.69
CA ALA A 349 -7.32 -2.09 -5.37
C ALA A 349 -6.10 -1.52 -4.65
N GLU A 350 -4.96 -1.44 -5.33
CA GLU A 350 -3.73 -0.81 -4.84
C GLU A 350 -3.97 0.64 -4.39
N ALA A 351 -4.60 1.45 -5.25
CA ALA A 351 -4.88 2.84 -4.95
C ALA A 351 -5.82 3.00 -3.75
N PHE A 352 -6.79 2.09 -3.55
CA PHE A 352 -7.67 2.10 -2.39
C PHE A 352 -6.92 1.80 -1.11
N VAL A 353 -6.09 0.76 -1.10
CA VAL A 353 -5.26 0.39 0.06
C VAL A 353 -4.34 1.54 0.45
N LYS A 354 -3.63 2.15 -0.51
CA LYS A 354 -2.73 3.28 -0.27
C LYS A 354 -3.45 4.53 0.26
N GLN A 355 -4.75 4.65 0.03
CA GLN A 355 -5.62 5.67 0.62
C GLN A 355 -6.22 5.26 1.98
N GLY A 356 -5.96 4.04 2.46
CA GLY A 356 -6.55 3.48 3.67
C GLY A 356 -8.04 3.19 3.54
N LEU A 357 -8.50 2.81 2.35
CA LEU A 357 -9.83 2.29 2.08
C LEU A 357 -9.80 0.77 2.16
N GLY A 358 -10.81 0.17 2.80
CA GLY A 358 -10.96 -1.28 2.81
C GLY A 358 -11.40 -1.82 1.44
N LEU A 359 -11.02 -3.05 1.14
CA LEU A 359 -11.38 -3.70 -0.12
C LEU A 359 -12.57 -4.64 0.08
N TYR A 360 -13.68 -4.35 -0.56
CA TYR A 360 -14.90 -5.16 -0.54
C TYR A 360 -15.49 -5.22 -1.95
N TYR A 361 -15.98 -6.40 -2.37
CA TYR A 361 -16.74 -6.59 -3.58
C TYR A 361 -18.07 -7.28 -3.28
N TYR A 362 -18.99 -7.31 -4.22
CA TYR A 362 -20.25 -8.05 -4.07
C TYR A 362 -20.52 -8.92 -5.28
N LYS A 363 -21.01 -10.11 -5.02
CA LYS A 363 -21.51 -11.02 -6.05
C LYS A 363 -22.75 -11.71 -5.54
N LYS A 364 -23.88 -11.42 -6.17
CA LYS A 364 -25.16 -12.09 -5.87
C LYS A 364 -25.11 -13.54 -6.34
N GLU A 365 -25.44 -14.47 -5.44
CA GLU A 365 -25.50 -15.88 -5.78
C GLU A 365 -26.59 -16.15 -6.83
N ASN A 366 -26.31 -17.03 -7.79
CA ASN A 366 -27.20 -17.40 -8.89
C ASN A 366 -27.72 -16.25 -9.75
N ALA A 367 -26.98 -15.14 -9.81
CA ALA A 367 -27.29 -13.96 -10.61
C ALA A 367 -26.06 -13.42 -11.32
N THR A 368 -26.29 -12.54 -12.30
CA THR A 368 -25.22 -11.86 -13.05
C THR A 368 -24.73 -10.59 -12.36
N LEU A 369 -25.35 -10.21 -11.22
CA LEU A 369 -24.97 -9.02 -10.46
C LEU A 369 -23.65 -9.27 -9.72
N GLU A 370 -22.62 -8.59 -10.19
CA GLU A 370 -21.30 -8.52 -9.57
C GLU A 370 -20.82 -7.08 -9.64
N GLU A 371 -20.27 -6.55 -8.53
CA GLU A 371 -19.71 -5.22 -8.42
C GLU A 371 -18.29 -5.32 -7.89
N ASP A 372 -17.35 -4.60 -8.52
CA ASP A 372 -15.92 -4.79 -8.31
C ASP A 372 -15.45 -4.31 -6.95
N PHE A 373 -15.91 -3.11 -6.52
CA PHE A 373 -15.54 -2.54 -5.22
C PHE A 373 -16.67 -1.75 -4.59
N PHE A 374 -16.54 -1.55 -3.28
CA PHE A 374 -17.39 -0.65 -2.50
C PHE A 374 -16.55 0.29 -1.65
N VAL A 375 -16.90 1.56 -1.67
CA VAL A 375 -16.39 2.58 -0.77
C VAL A 375 -17.56 3.26 -0.06
N ARG A 376 -17.29 4.13 0.87
CA ARG A 376 -18.36 4.85 1.57
C ARG A 376 -18.07 6.35 1.70
N THR A 377 -19.12 7.15 1.70
CA THR A 377 -19.13 8.47 2.31
C THR A 377 -19.43 8.33 3.82
N LYS A 378 -19.79 9.42 4.48
CA LYS A 378 -20.22 9.35 5.89
C LYS A 378 -21.47 8.48 6.04
N ASP A 379 -22.45 8.66 5.16
CA ASP A 379 -23.81 8.16 5.32
C ASP A 379 -24.23 7.16 4.20
N GLU A 380 -23.51 7.06 3.11
CA GLU A 380 -23.90 6.28 1.94
C GLU A 380 -22.85 5.24 1.55
N LEU A 381 -23.31 4.13 1.01
CA LEU A 381 -22.49 3.09 0.36
C LEU A 381 -22.39 3.40 -1.14
N VAL A 382 -21.16 3.43 -1.66
CA VAL A 382 -20.88 3.80 -3.03
C VAL A 382 -20.23 2.62 -3.76
N PRO A 383 -20.96 1.95 -4.67
CA PRO A 383 -20.39 0.92 -5.53
C PRO A 383 -19.44 1.54 -6.55
N VAL A 384 -18.34 0.84 -6.85
CA VAL A 384 -17.31 1.26 -7.80
C VAL A 384 -17.07 0.16 -8.82
N GLU A 385 -17.43 0.44 -10.06
CA GLU A 385 -17.26 -0.47 -11.20
C GLU A 385 -16.00 -0.12 -11.99
N VAL A 386 -15.18 -1.12 -12.27
CA VAL A 386 -13.95 -0.99 -13.08
C VAL A 386 -14.18 -1.57 -14.47
N LYS A 387 -14.21 -0.75 -15.52
CA LYS A 387 -14.52 -1.17 -16.88
C LYS A 387 -13.39 -0.87 -17.87
N ALA A 388 -12.77 -1.92 -18.40
CA ALA A 388 -11.78 -1.79 -19.47
C ALA A 388 -12.37 -1.24 -20.79
N ASN A 389 -13.67 -1.36 -21.01
CA ASN A 389 -14.38 -0.96 -22.22
C ASN A 389 -15.58 -0.05 -21.90
N ARG A 390 -16.10 0.69 -22.92
CA ARG A 390 -17.28 1.58 -22.81
C ARG A 390 -18.62 0.85 -22.62
N ASN A 391 -18.65 -0.38 -22.10
CA ASN A 391 -19.86 -1.15 -21.90
C ASN A 391 -20.81 -0.52 -20.88
N ARG A 392 -22.13 -0.81 -21.05
CA ARG A 392 -23.18 -0.35 -20.11
C ARG A 392 -22.96 -0.99 -18.74
N SER A 393 -22.96 -0.16 -17.69
CA SER A 393 -22.83 -0.54 -16.29
C SER A 393 -24.15 -1.13 -15.76
N LYS A 394 -24.45 -2.39 -16.12
CA LYS A 394 -25.71 -3.03 -15.73
C LYS A 394 -25.81 -3.29 -14.23
N SER A 395 -24.75 -3.81 -13.64
CA SER A 395 -24.69 -4.11 -12.19
C SER A 395 -24.84 -2.83 -11.37
N LEU A 396 -24.09 -1.79 -11.73
CA LEU A 396 -24.12 -0.50 -11.06
C LEU A 396 -25.52 0.13 -11.14
N ARG A 397 -26.15 0.14 -12.32
CA ARG A 397 -27.54 0.63 -12.49
C ARG A 397 -28.55 -0.18 -11.66
N GLN A 398 -28.38 -1.50 -11.59
CA GLN A 398 -29.26 -2.37 -10.79
C GLN A 398 -29.10 -2.09 -9.28
N LEU A 399 -27.92 -1.79 -8.80
CA LEU A 399 -27.68 -1.41 -7.40
C LEU A 399 -28.30 -0.07 -7.08
N ILE A 400 -28.13 0.94 -7.95
CA ILE A 400 -28.64 2.30 -7.74
C ILE A 400 -30.18 2.37 -7.83
N SER A 401 -30.79 1.63 -8.75
CA SER A 401 -32.25 1.66 -8.98
C SER A 401 -33.04 0.65 -8.17
N GLY A 402 -32.38 -0.24 -7.43
CA GLY A 402 -33.03 -1.33 -6.71
C GLY A 402 -33.53 -0.92 -5.34
N ASP A 403 -34.83 -1.00 -5.09
CA ASP A 403 -35.48 -0.71 -3.80
C ASP A 403 -34.88 -1.52 -2.62
N SER A 404 -34.18 -2.61 -2.93
CA SER A 404 -33.57 -3.48 -1.95
C SER A 404 -32.21 -2.99 -1.42
N TYR A 405 -31.62 -1.95 -2.01
CA TYR A 405 -30.27 -1.46 -1.68
C TYR A 405 -30.33 -0.01 -1.14
N GLY A 406 -30.99 0.14 0.00
CA GLY A 406 -31.38 1.45 0.56
C GLY A 406 -30.24 2.43 0.86
N ASP A 407 -29.01 1.94 1.04
CA ASP A 407 -27.83 2.78 1.30
C ASP A 407 -27.12 3.24 0.01
N ILE A 408 -27.62 2.84 -1.17
CA ILE A 408 -26.97 3.10 -2.46
C ILE A 408 -27.85 4.00 -3.30
N HIS A 409 -27.45 5.26 -3.50
CA HIS A 409 -28.18 6.22 -4.30
C HIS A 409 -27.43 6.66 -5.56
N TRP A 410 -26.14 6.42 -5.61
CA TRP A 410 -25.26 6.73 -6.72
C TRP A 410 -24.06 5.80 -6.74
N GLY A 411 -23.25 5.86 -7.81
CA GLY A 411 -22.07 5.02 -7.92
C GLY A 411 -21.00 5.62 -8.81
N ILE A 412 -19.82 5.02 -8.77
CA ILE A 412 -18.64 5.44 -9.51
C ILE A 412 -18.29 4.40 -10.57
N LYS A 413 -18.01 4.88 -11.77
CA LYS A 413 -17.45 4.08 -12.85
C LYS A 413 -16.04 4.57 -13.17
N LEU A 414 -15.06 3.69 -13.02
CA LEU A 414 -13.68 3.93 -13.43
C LEU A 414 -13.47 3.32 -14.82
N ALA A 415 -13.10 4.14 -15.80
CA ALA A 415 -13.03 3.71 -17.20
C ALA A 415 -11.97 4.47 -18.00
N ASP A 416 -11.63 3.93 -19.18
CA ASP A 416 -10.82 4.65 -20.19
C ASP A 416 -11.67 5.67 -20.96
N SER A 417 -12.20 6.65 -20.23
CA SER A 417 -13.08 7.71 -20.75
C SER A 417 -12.74 9.05 -20.10
N ASN A 418 -13.41 10.12 -20.48
CA ASN A 418 -13.35 11.40 -19.76
C ASN A 418 -14.39 11.42 -18.62
N ILE A 419 -14.38 12.47 -17.79
CA ILE A 419 -15.38 12.69 -16.76
C ILE A 419 -16.76 12.82 -17.37
N GLY A 420 -17.76 12.19 -16.76
CA GLY A 420 -19.16 12.26 -17.14
C GLY A 420 -20.06 11.89 -15.98
N ILE A 421 -21.27 12.43 -15.99
CA ILE A 421 -22.31 12.12 -14.98
C ILE A 421 -23.59 11.78 -15.72
N GLU A 422 -24.12 10.59 -15.51
CA GLU A 422 -25.35 10.11 -16.15
C GLU A 422 -26.10 9.18 -15.19
N ASP A 423 -27.38 9.43 -14.94
CA ASP A 423 -28.28 8.57 -14.13
C ASP A 423 -27.70 8.16 -12.77
N GLY A 424 -27.11 9.09 -12.02
CA GLY A 424 -26.47 8.78 -10.74
C GLY A 424 -25.13 8.09 -10.81
N ILE A 425 -24.59 7.85 -12.02
CA ILE A 425 -23.28 7.25 -12.24
C ILE A 425 -22.27 8.36 -12.55
N TYR A 426 -21.26 8.47 -11.72
CA TYR A 426 -20.11 9.36 -11.88
C TYR A 426 -18.98 8.59 -12.56
N THR A 427 -18.69 8.90 -13.81
CA THR A 427 -17.61 8.27 -14.56
C THR A 427 -16.35 9.09 -14.43
N PHE A 428 -15.25 8.44 -14.01
CA PHE A 428 -13.93 9.04 -13.92
C PHE A 428 -12.90 8.22 -14.69
N PRO A 429 -11.88 8.88 -15.29
CA PRO A 429 -10.70 8.20 -15.79
C PRO A 429 -10.00 7.42 -14.67
N TYR A 430 -9.35 6.31 -14.99
CA TYR A 430 -8.61 5.49 -13.99
C TYR A 430 -7.60 6.29 -13.17
N PHE A 431 -6.92 7.24 -13.80
CA PHE A 431 -5.92 8.06 -13.11
C PHE A 431 -6.51 8.94 -11.99
N CYS A 432 -7.82 9.11 -11.92
CA CYS A 432 -8.46 9.83 -10.81
C CYS A 432 -8.60 8.98 -9.54
N THR A 433 -8.35 7.68 -9.59
CA THR A 433 -8.59 6.75 -8.47
C THR A 433 -7.84 7.15 -7.20
N PHE A 434 -6.63 7.69 -7.30
CA PHE A 434 -5.82 8.10 -6.13
C PHE A 434 -6.44 9.28 -5.34
N LEU A 435 -7.40 9.97 -5.91
CA LEU A 435 -8.10 11.10 -5.27
C LEU A 435 -9.50 10.72 -4.73
N LEU A 436 -9.95 9.48 -4.90
CA LEU A 436 -11.31 9.10 -4.51
C LEU A 436 -11.61 9.34 -3.04
N LYS A 437 -10.68 9.09 -2.13
CA LYS A 437 -10.89 9.39 -0.70
C LYS A 437 -11.08 10.89 -0.44
N ARG A 438 -10.32 11.76 -1.14
CA ARG A 438 -10.48 13.22 -1.03
C ARG A 438 -11.81 13.66 -1.63
N TYR A 439 -12.18 13.10 -2.77
CA TYR A 439 -13.47 13.34 -3.43
C TYR A 439 -14.66 12.95 -2.55
N LEU A 440 -14.63 11.74 -1.96
CA LEU A 440 -15.69 11.23 -1.08
C LEU A 440 -15.84 12.01 0.23
N LYS A 441 -14.76 12.60 0.76
CA LYS A 441 -14.82 13.48 1.94
C LYS A 441 -15.55 14.80 1.66
N GLY A 442 -15.61 15.23 0.43
CA GLY A 442 -16.32 16.46 -0.01
C GLY A 442 -17.79 16.23 -0.39
N LYS A 443 -18.27 14.99 -0.33
CA LYS A 443 -19.67 14.57 -0.55
C LYS A 443 -20.34 14.30 0.80
#